data_cb45bb9c38d6e63cd825ac006c2a030b
#
_entry.id   cb45bb9c38d6e63cd825ac006c2a030b
#
_cell.length_a   1.000
_cell.length_b   1.000
_cell.length_c   1.000
_cell.angle_alpha   90.00
_cell.angle_beta   90.00
_cell.angle_gamma   90.00
#
_symmetry.space_group_name_H-M   'P 1'
#
loop_
_entity.id
_entity.type
_entity.pdbx_description
1 polymer ?
#
loop_
_entity_poly.entity_id
_entity_poly.type
_entity_poly.pdbx_seq_one_letter_code
_entity_poly.pdbx_strand_id
1 'polypeptide(L)'
;MKIFCDPLGDFVDLPQKPRRVVSLASGLTEALVHMGYGEAIVGLSSWCPNFTPLQVPVVGDYLSVKEEVLREVNPDLILITTGVQRGLARKLHREGWPVYVLPLPNSLHGIFENIMLLGALMDDLEAARALIRRWQQRFAELEAQAPVPRPRVYAEIWFGKHVRMAGGLTFIHDLIEVAGGQNIFGDVRKGYLSLDLAEVMRRAPQLFLVYSEPEYPIQAIDLLHERGWEMRPIQADISPAHNIIHDGPSMMQAAQWLHEQIRQALR
;
A
#
# COMPACT_ATOMS: atom_id res chain seq x y z
N MET A 1 16.33 -20.11 11.95
CA MET A 1 16.87 -18.95 12.71
C MET A 1 15.81 -18.37 13.61
N LYS A 2 16.21 -17.81 14.77
CA LYS A 2 15.28 -17.21 15.72
C LYS A 2 15.34 -15.69 15.56
N ILE A 3 14.23 -15.06 15.14
CA ILE A 3 14.17 -13.62 14.83
C ILE A 3 13.15 -12.97 15.76
N PHE A 4 13.51 -11.84 16.36
CA PHE A 4 12.56 -11.04 17.13
C PHE A 4 11.62 -10.30 16.20
N CYS A 5 10.31 -10.40 16.43
CA CYS A 5 9.26 -9.73 15.68
C CYS A 5 8.64 -8.62 16.57
N ASP A 6 9.09 -7.38 16.38
CA ASP A 6 8.65 -6.25 17.21
C ASP A 6 7.14 -6.11 17.35
N PRO A 7 6.32 -6.25 16.28
CA PRO A 7 4.87 -6.11 16.39
C PRO A 7 4.19 -7.21 17.22
N LEU A 8 4.83 -8.38 17.35
CA LEU A 8 4.38 -9.47 18.21
C LEU A 8 4.93 -9.33 19.64
N GLY A 9 6.08 -8.66 19.81
CA GLY A 9 6.83 -8.59 21.05
C GLY A 9 7.46 -9.93 21.44
N ASP A 10 7.73 -10.80 20.47
CA ASP A 10 8.20 -12.16 20.69
C ASP A 10 9.11 -12.65 19.56
N PHE A 11 9.78 -13.77 19.79
CA PHE A 11 10.62 -14.44 18.80
C PHE A 11 9.80 -15.38 17.92
N VAL A 12 10.17 -15.41 16.64
CA VAL A 12 9.63 -16.36 15.65
C VAL A 12 10.75 -17.25 15.15
N ASP A 13 10.52 -18.56 15.13
CA ASP A 13 11.43 -19.53 14.55
C ASP A 13 11.14 -19.71 13.07
N LEU A 14 12.08 -19.32 12.22
CA LEU A 14 11.99 -19.37 10.75
C LEU A 14 13.17 -20.17 10.18
N PRO A 15 13.03 -20.81 9.01
CA PRO A 15 14.19 -21.32 8.28
C PRO A 15 15.10 -20.14 7.86
N GLN A 16 16.36 -20.42 7.58
CA GLN A 16 17.29 -19.38 7.10
C GLN A 16 16.81 -18.78 5.77
N LYS A 17 16.25 -19.63 4.89
CA LYS A 17 15.66 -19.23 3.62
C LYS A 17 14.29 -19.90 3.46
N PRO A 18 13.19 -19.17 3.71
CA PRO A 18 11.84 -19.67 3.52
C PRO A 18 11.58 -20.10 2.07
N ARG A 19 10.87 -21.20 1.90
CA ARG A 19 10.53 -21.76 0.59
C ARG A 19 9.03 -21.95 0.38
N ARG A 20 8.25 -21.83 1.45
CA ARG A 20 6.81 -22.03 1.46
C ARG A 20 6.14 -20.85 2.14
N VAL A 21 6.06 -19.74 1.41
CA VAL A 21 5.56 -18.47 1.93
C VAL A 21 4.06 -18.35 1.70
N VAL A 22 3.32 -18.06 2.74
CA VAL A 22 1.95 -17.56 2.65
C VAL A 22 1.99 -16.05 2.85
N SER A 23 1.46 -15.29 1.89
CA SER A 23 1.41 -13.84 1.99
C SER A 23 -0.04 -13.34 2.09
N LEU A 24 -0.36 -12.66 3.20
CA LEU A 24 -1.70 -12.15 3.48
C LEU A 24 -1.84 -10.64 3.22
N ALA A 25 -0.82 -10.01 2.66
CA ALA A 25 -0.82 -8.59 2.29
C ALA A 25 -0.36 -8.44 0.83
N SER A 26 -1.17 -7.79 0.01
CA SER A 26 -0.94 -7.70 -1.44
C SER A 26 0.35 -6.97 -1.80
N GLY A 27 0.71 -5.89 -1.10
CA GLY A 27 1.95 -5.16 -1.34
C GLY A 27 3.21 -6.00 -1.05
N LEU A 28 3.18 -6.82 0.02
CA LEU A 28 4.27 -7.74 0.34
C LEU A 28 4.37 -8.88 -0.69
N THR A 29 3.22 -9.40 -1.14
CA THR A 29 3.15 -10.42 -2.19
C THR A 29 3.79 -9.92 -3.49
N GLU A 30 3.39 -8.74 -3.92
CA GLU A 30 3.91 -8.12 -5.14
C GLU A 30 5.41 -7.84 -5.02
N ALA A 31 5.88 -7.35 -3.87
CA ALA A 31 7.29 -7.14 -3.61
C ALA A 31 8.11 -8.44 -3.73
N LEU A 32 7.64 -9.54 -3.13
CA LEU A 32 8.28 -10.85 -3.26
C LEU A 32 8.39 -11.30 -4.72
N VAL A 33 7.32 -11.15 -5.51
CA VAL A 33 7.33 -11.50 -6.94
C VAL A 33 8.36 -10.64 -7.70
N HIS A 34 8.39 -9.33 -7.45
CA HIS A 34 9.36 -8.42 -8.07
C HIS A 34 10.81 -8.64 -7.63
N MET A 35 11.02 -9.28 -6.49
CA MET A 35 12.33 -9.76 -6.01
C MET A 35 12.70 -11.14 -6.57
N GLY A 36 11.81 -11.81 -7.35
CA GLY A 36 12.06 -13.13 -7.94
C GLY A 36 11.61 -14.32 -7.08
N TYR A 37 10.81 -14.11 -6.04
CA TYR A 37 10.36 -15.14 -5.10
C TYR A 37 8.92 -15.63 -5.34
N GLY A 38 8.37 -15.43 -6.54
CA GLY A 38 7.00 -15.89 -6.89
C GLY A 38 6.80 -17.40 -6.68
N GLU A 39 7.80 -18.22 -6.99
CA GLU A 39 7.74 -19.69 -6.82
C GLU A 39 7.77 -20.14 -5.35
N ALA A 40 8.26 -19.29 -4.44
CA ALA A 40 8.22 -19.59 -3.01
C ALA A 40 6.83 -19.35 -2.41
N ILE A 41 5.94 -18.61 -3.09
CA ILE A 41 4.60 -18.30 -2.60
C ILE A 41 3.69 -19.51 -2.83
N VAL A 42 3.17 -20.09 -1.75
CA VAL A 42 2.30 -21.29 -1.76
C VAL A 42 0.87 -20.96 -1.35
N GLY A 43 0.57 -19.73 -0.97
CA GLY A 43 -0.79 -19.31 -0.60
C GLY A 43 -0.90 -17.79 -0.46
N LEU A 44 -2.09 -17.26 -0.73
CA LEU A 44 -2.37 -15.83 -0.81
C LEU A 44 -3.64 -15.45 -0.05
N SER A 45 -3.80 -14.16 0.27
CA SER A 45 -5.12 -13.62 0.57
C SER A 45 -5.94 -13.37 -0.70
N SER A 46 -7.26 -13.25 -0.57
CA SER A 46 -8.18 -13.01 -1.69
C SER A 46 -7.92 -11.69 -2.44
N TRP A 47 -7.18 -10.75 -1.86
CA TRP A 47 -6.84 -9.47 -2.49
C TRP A 47 -5.57 -9.50 -3.35
N CYS A 48 -4.66 -10.43 -3.07
CA CYS A 48 -3.37 -10.53 -3.78
C CYS A 48 -3.51 -10.77 -5.29
N PRO A 49 -4.47 -11.58 -5.80
CA PRO A 49 -4.62 -11.81 -7.24
C PRO A 49 -4.85 -10.55 -8.08
N ASN A 50 -5.36 -9.48 -7.48
CA ASN A 50 -5.55 -8.20 -8.16
C ASN A 50 -4.22 -7.56 -8.62
N PHE A 51 -3.12 -7.89 -7.96
CA PHE A 51 -1.79 -7.32 -8.21
C PHE A 51 -0.79 -8.36 -8.72
N THR A 52 -0.99 -9.64 -8.38
CA THR A 52 -0.08 -10.73 -8.74
C THR A 52 -0.89 -11.95 -9.17
N PRO A 53 -0.93 -12.29 -10.47
CA PRO A 53 -1.72 -13.40 -11.01
C PRO A 53 -1.03 -14.75 -10.78
N LEU A 54 -0.79 -15.12 -9.52
CA LEU A 54 -0.23 -16.42 -9.15
C LEU A 54 -1.33 -17.47 -9.04
N GLN A 55 -1.07 -18.68 -9.58
CA GLN A 55 -1.99 -19.82 -9.51
C GLN A 55 -1.73 -20.66 -8.26
N VAL A 56 -2.02 -20.09 -7.09
CA VAL A 56 -1.85 -20.72 -5.78
C VAL A 56 -3.13 -20.58 -4.94
N PRO A 57 -3.35 -21.45 -3.94
CA PRO A 57 -4.54 -21.39 -3.10
C PRO A 57 -4.75 -20.04 -2.41
N VAL A 58 -6.01 -19.60 -2.38
CA VAL A 58 -6.45 -18.50 -1.51
C VAL A 58 -6.70 -19.05 -0.11
N VAL A 59 -5.78 -18.76 0.81
CA VAL A 59 -5.80 -19.26 2.19
C VAL A 59 -6.69 -18.44 3.13
N GLY A 60 -7.23 -17.33 2.68
CA GLY A 60 -8.08 -16.47 3.49
C GLY A 60 -8.28 -15.08 2.88
N ASP A 61 -8.71 -14.17 3.72
CA ASP A 61 -8.84 -12.75 3.40
C ASP A 61 -7.91 -11.89 4.28
N TYR A 62 -8.23 -10.61 4.39
CA TYR A 62 -7.45 -9.67 5.19
C TYR A 62 -7.60 -9.87 6.71
N LEU A 63 -8.67 -10.53 7.17
CA LEU A 63 -9.04 -10.65 8.59
C LEU A 63 -9.10 -12.08 9.09
N SER A 64 -9.13 -13.05 8.19
CA SER A 64 -9.33 -14.47 8.51
C SER A 64 -8.52 -15.39 7.60
N VAL A 65 -8.25 -16.60 8.10
CA VAL A 65 -7.63 -17.68 7.32
C VAL A 65 -8.49 -18.94 7.39
N LYS A 66 -8.47 -19.71 6.32
CA LYS A 66 -9.05 -21.05 6.24
C LYS A 66 -7.99 -22.02 6.74
N GLU A 67 -8.11 -22.44 8.00
CA GLU A 67 -7.07 -23.24 8.67
C GLU A 67 -6.78 -24.57 7.93
N GLU A 68 -7.78 -25.20 7.33
CA GLU A 68 -7.59 -26.44 6.54
C GLU A 68 -6.66 -26.19 5.36
N VAL A 69 -6.93 -25.14 4.57
CA VAL A 69 -6.10 -24.74 3.43
C VAL A 69 -4.70 -24.35 3.90
N LEU A 70 -4.60 -23.62 5.02
CA LEU A 70 -3.32 -23.22 5.58
C LEU A 70 -2.47 -24.43 6.01
N ARG A 71 -3.08 -25.48 6.57
CA ARG A 71 -2.41 -26.75 6.89
C ARG A 71 -1.98 -27.51 5.63
N GLU A 72 -2.82 -27.55 4.58
CA GLU A 72 -2.47 -28.20 3.32
C GLU A 72 -1.27 -27.54 2.64
N VAL A 73 -1.24 -26.20 2.59
CA VAL A 73 -0.09 -25.48 1.99
C VAL A 73 1.14 -25.53 2.88
N ASN A 74 1.03 -25.86 4.15
CA ASN A 74 2.11 -26.09 5.11
C ASN A 74 3.24 -25.07 5.00
N PRO A 75 2.99 -23.77 5.34
CA PRO A 75 3.96 -22.71 5.17
C PRO A 75 5.09 -22.79 6.18
N ASP A 76 6.28 -22.34 5.77
CA ASP A 76 7.43 -22.12 6.64
C ASP A 76 7.65 -20.63 6.96
N LEU A 77 6.84 -19.75 6.34
CA LEU A 77 6.71 -18.33 6.66
C LEU A 77 5.31 -17.83 6.30
N ILE A 78 4.67 -17.12 7.22
CA ILE A 78 3.43 -16.38 6.96
C ILE A 78 3.73 -14.88 7.10
N LEU A 79 3.50 -14.10 6.05
CA LEU A 79 3.67 -12.67 6.03
C LEU A 79 2.32 -11.96 6.22
N ILE A 80 2.29 -11.03 7.14
CA ILE A 80 1.12 -10.25 7.52
C ILE A 80 1.56 -8.85 7.95
N THR A 81 0.66 -7.86 7.92
CA THR A 81 0.98 -6.50 8.38
C THR A 81 0.35 -6.18 9.74
N THR A 82 0.81 -5.11 10.35
CA THR A 82 0.14 -4.50 11.50
C THR A 82 -1.20 -3.86 11.09
N GLY A 83 -1.82 -3.06 11.93
CA GLY A 83 -3.10 -2.43 11.65
C GLY A 83 -4.25 -3.39 11.93
N VAL A 84 -5.19 -3.52 10.99
CA VAL A 84 -6.39 -4.36 11.13
C VAL A 84 -6.05 -5.85 11.23
N GLN A 85 -4.92 -6.29 10.67
CA GLN A 85 -4.46 -7.68 10.71
C GLN A 85 -3.83 -8.10 12.06
N ARG A 86 -3.58 -7.16 12.99
CA ARG A 86 -2.90 -7.44 14.26
C ARG A 86 -3.58 -8.55 15.08
N GLY A 87 -4.90 -8.61 15.05
CA GLY A 87 -5.67 -9.66 15.75
C GLY A 87 -5.39 -11.04 15.20
N LEU A 88 -5.42 -11.18 13.87
CA LEU A 88 -5.11 -12.41 13.14
C LEU A 88 -3.65 -12.84 13.37
N ALA A 89 -2.71 -11.89 13.29
CA ALA A 89 -1.29 -12.16 13.52
C ALA A 89 -1.03 -12.78 14.90
N ARG A 90 -1.60 -12.20 15.95
CA ARG A 90 -1.49 -12.72 17.31
C ARG A 90 -2.17 -14.08 17.49
N LYS A 91 -3.30 -14.33 16.81
CA LYS A 91 -3.96 -15.64 16.83
C LYS A 91 -3.03 -16.69 16.23
N LEU A 92 -2.57 -16.47 15.01
CA LEU A 92 -1.70 -17.42 14.29
C LEU A 92 -0.39 -17.69 15.05
N HIS A 93 0.23 -16.66 15.63
CA HIS A 93 1.44 -16.82 16.44
C HIS A 93 1.19 -17.70 17.67
N ARG A 94 0.09 -17.48 18.42
CA ARG A 94 -0.27 -18.31 19.58
C ARG A 94 -0.58 -19.76 19.22
N GLU A 95 -1.03 -20.01 18.00
CA GLU A 95 -1.27 -21.34 17.45
C GLU A 95 -0.01 -22.02 16.93
N GLY A 96 1.16 -21.37 17.04
CA GLY A 96 2.46 -21.90 16.67
C GLY A 96 2.80 -21.79 15.18
N TRP A 97 2.04 -20.99 14.41
CA TRP A 97 2.37 -20.74 13.01
C TRP A 97 3.60 -19.84 12.87
N PRO A 98 4.43 -20.03 11.82
CA PRO A 98 5.64 -19.24 11.57
C PRO A 98 5.28 -17.85 10.99
N VAL A 99 4.66 -17.00 11.81
CA VAL A 99 4.17 -15.68 11.40
C VAL A 99 5.20 -14.60 11.63
N TYR A 100 5.51 -13.82 10.60
CA TYR A 100 6.26 -12.59 10.74
C TYR A 100 5.39 -11.38 10.36
N VAL A 101 5.35 -10.38 11.23
CA VAL A 101 4.48 -9.21 11.09
C VAL A 101 5.31 -8.00 10.67
N LEU A 102 5.02 -7.44 9.51
CA LEU A 102 5.64 -6.21 9.04
C LEU A 102 4.81 -4.98 9.46
N PRO A 103 5.45 -3.84 9.73
CA PRO A 103 4.72 -2.60 9.98
C PRO A 103 3.84 -2.19 8.79
N LEU A 104 2.63 -1.68 9.06
CA LEU A 104 1.87 -0.99 8.01
C LEU A 104 2.60 0.33 7.71
N PRO A 105 3.01 0.58 6.45
CA PRO A 105 3.83 1.74 6.14
C PRO A 105 3.01 3.04 6.23
N ASN A 106 3.66 4.09 6.71
CA ASN A 106 3.09 5.45 6.77
C ASN A 106 3.82 6.45 5.85
N SER A 107 4.74 5.94 5.04
CA SER A 107 5.53 6.71 4.07
C SER A 107 6.10 5.77 3.00
N LEU A 108 6.61 6.34 1.90
CA LEU A 108 7.39 5.57 0.92
C LEU A 108 8.63 4.93 1.54
N HIS A 109 9.28 5.61 2.49
CA HIS A 109 10.42 5.04 3.20
C HIS A 109 10.03 3.81 4.03
N GLY A 110 8.85 3.85 4.68
CA GLY A 110 8.32 2.67 5.39
C GLY A 110 8.04 1.47 4.45
N ILE A 111 7.65 1.73 3.20
CA ILE A 111 7.54 0.66 2.18
C ILE A 111 8.93 0.11 1.85
N PHE A 112 9.94 0.96 1.67
CA PHE A 112 11.32 0.51 1.42
C PHE A 112 11.89 -0.29 2.61
N GLU A 113 11.60 0.10 3.84
CA GLU A 113 11.95 -0.67 5.03
C GLU A 113 11.32 -2.07 5.01
N ASN A 114 10.04 -2.18 4.66
CA ASN A 114 9.37 -3.47 4.49
C ASN A 114 10.01 -4.33 3.39
N ILE A 115 10.39 -3.73 2.25
CA ILE A 115 11.12 -4.44 1.19
C ILE A 115 12.48 -4.94 1.70
N MET A 116 13.20 -4.15 2.50
CA MET A 116 14.47 -4.58 3.12
C MET A 116 14.25 -5.72 4.12
N LEU A 117 13.18 -5.67 4.93
CA LEU A 117 12.82 -6.76 5.84
C LEU A 117 12.49 -8.05 5.08
N LEU A 118 11.75 -7.96 3.96
CA LEU A 118 11.51 -9.11 3.08
C LEU A 118 12.83 -9.68 2.55
N GLY A 119 13.76 -8.82 2.11
CA GLY A 119 15.09 -9.26 1.67
C GLY A 119 15.87 -9.99 2.78
N ALA A 120 15.78 -9.50 4.01
CA ALA A 120 16.41 -10.16 5.15
C ALA A 120 15.75 -11.51 5.48
N LEU A 121 14.42 -11.60 5.44
CA LEU A 121 13.67 -12.84 5.66
C LEU A 121 13.94 -13.89 4.58
N MET A 122 14.13 -13.46 3.33
CA MET A 122 14.41 -14.35 2.20
C MET A 122 15.91 -14.64 2.00
N ASP A 123 16.78 -14.13 2.88
CA ASP A 123 18.25 -14.21 2.78
C ASP A 123 18.79 -13.64 1.44
N ASP A 124 18.20 -12.53 0.99
CA ASP A 124 18.55 -11.85 -0.26
C ASP A 124 18.35 -10.32 -0.20
N LEU A 125 19.25 -9.67 0.51
CA LEU A 125 19.24 -8.21 0.63
C LEU A 125 19.54 -7.50 -0.69
N GLU A 126 20.23 -8.16 -1.64
CA GLU A 126 20.55 -7.53 -2.91
C GLU A 126 19.33 -7.41 -3.83
N ALA A 127 18.47 -8.42 -3.88
CA ALA A 127 17.18 -8.33 -4.58
C ALA A 127 16.31 -7.17 -4.03
N ALA A 128 16.26 -7.02 -2.70
CA ALA A 128 15.54 -5.92 -2.06
C ALA A 128 16.12 -4.55 -2.45
N ARG A 129 17.45 -4.39 -2.35
CA ARG A 129 18.14 -3.15 -2.75
C ARG A 129 17.93 -2.82 -4.23
N ALA A 130 17.97 -3.83 -5.09
CA ALA A 130 17.76 -3.65 -6.53
C ALA A 130 16.33 -3.14 -6.82
N LEU A 131 15.31 -3.69 -6.14
CA LEU A 131 13.94 -3.22 -6.25
C LEU A 131 13.81 -1.76 -5.78
N ILE A 132 14.35 -1.43 -4.60
CA ILE A 132 14.31 -0.07 -4.04
C ILE A 132 15.01 0.94 -4.97
N ARG A 133 16.21 0.61 -5.52
CA ARG A 133 16.92 1.50 -6.45
C ARG A 133 16.10 1.82 -7.70
N ARG A 134 15.35 0.84 -8.25
CA ARG A 134 14.46 1.08 -9.40
C ARG A 134 13.34 2.07 -9.04
N TRP A 135 12.76 1.95 -7.86
CA TRP A 135 11.72 2.89 -7.41
C TRP A 135 12.27 4.30 -7.21
N GLN A 136 13.39 4.41 -6.48
CA GLN A 136 14.04 5.71 -6.22
C GLN A 136 14.41 6.43 -7.51
N GLN A 137 14.97 5.71 -8.48
CA GLN A 137 15.27 6.28 -9.80
C GLN A 137 14.00 6.78 -10.48
N ARG A 138 12.95 5.95 -10.52
CA ARG A 138 11.70 6.34 -11.18
C ARG A 138 11.04 7.53 -10.52
N PHE A 139 11.02 7.57 -9.21
CA PHE A 139 10.45 8.70 -8.46
C PHE A 139 11.25 9.99 -8.69
N ALA A 140 12.57 9.92 -8.69
CA ALA A 140 13.41 11.08 -9.01
C ALA A 140 13.15 11.63 -10.43
N GLU A 141 12.91 10.74 -11.41
CA GLU A 141 12.54 11.14 -12.79
C GLU A 141 11.18 11.88 -12.83
N LEU A 142 10.20 11.45 -12.05
CA LEU A 142 8.89 12.10 -11.96
C LEU A 142 8.99 13.46 -11.24
N GLU A 143 9.69 13.51 -10.12
CA GLU A 143 9.91 14.75 -9.37
C GLU A 143 10.64 15.82 -10.18
N ALA A 144 11.62 15.43 -11.00
CA ALA A 144 12.34 16.34 -11.90
C ALA A 144 11.43 16.96 -12.98
N GLN A 145 10.28 16.33 -13.27
CA GLN A 145 9.28 16.81 -14.23
C GLN A 145 8.08 17.49 -13.56
N ALA A 146 8.12 17.65 -12.23
CA ALA A 146 7.02 18.27 -11.49
C ALA A 146 6.76 19.71 -11.98
N PRO A 147 5.49 20.13 -12.09
CA PRO A 147 5.15 21.51 -12.44
C PRO A 147 5.60 22.49 -11.36
N VAL A 148 5.91 23.73 -11.78
CA VAL A 148 6.26 24.82 -10.89
C VAL A 148 5.37 26.02 -11.19
N PRO A 149 4.53 26.47 -10.22
CA PRO A 149 4.30 25.89 -8.89
C PRO A 149 3.58 24.55 -8.96
N ARG A 150 3.74 23.72 -7.91
CA ARG A 150 2.99 22.48 -7.77
C ARG A 150 1.53 22.76 -7.49
N PRO A 151 0.58 22.08 -8.17
CA PRO A 151 -0.85 22.26 -7.89
C PRO A 151 -1.22 21.64 -6.53
N ARG A 152 -2.14 22.30 -5.84
CA ARG A 152 -2.65 21.85 -4.54
C ARG A 152 -3.67 20.73 -4.74
N VAL A 153 -3.37 19.56 -4.17
CA VAL A 153 -4.17 18.34 -4.28
C VAL A 153 -4.86 18.03 -2.96
N TYR A 154 -6.16 17.84 -3.01
CA TYR A 154 -6.94 17.26 -1.94
C TYR A 154 -7.18 15.78 -2.23
N ALA A 155 -6.81 14.89 -1.32
CA ALA A 155 -7.01 13.45 -1.44
C ALA A 155 -8.06 12.95 -0.45
N GLU A 156 -9.12 12.31 -0.98
CA GLU A 156 -10.22 11.73 -0.22
C GLU A 156 -10.31 10.22 -0.51
N ILE A 157 -10.25 9.42 0.54
CA ILE A 157 -10.17 7.96 0.47
C ILE A 157 -11.39 7.36 1.16
N TRP A 158 -12.14 6.53 0.43
CA TRP A 158 -13.33 5.83 0.89
C TRP A 158 -13.02 4.36 1.15
N PHE A 159 -12.89 4.00 2.42
CA PHE A 159 -12.83 2.62 2.90
C PHE A 159 -14.26 2.15 3.19
N GLY A 160 -14.93 1.54 2.21
CA GLY A 160 -16.36 1.33 2.25
C GLY A 160 -17.10 2.67 2.46
N LYS A 161 -17.94 2.76 3.47
CA LYS A 161 -18.65 4.00 3.85
C LYS A 161 -17.82 4.99 4.70
N HIS A 162 -16.59 4.64 5.03
CA HIS A 162 -15.75 5.46 5.90
C HIS A 162 -14.79 6.31 5.09
N VAL A 163 -15.10 7.61 4.98
CA VAL A 163 -14.24 8.57 4.31
C VAL A 163 -13.10 9.05 5.22
N ARG A 164 -11.92 9.24 4.62
CA ARG A 164 -10.72 9.80 5.26
C ARG A 164 -10.01 10.76 4.30
N MET A 165 -9.29 11.73 4.87
CA MET A 165 -8.36 12.59 4.13
C MET A 165 -6.92 12.14 4.39
N ALA A 166 -6.06 12.23 3.38
CA ALA A 166 -4.64 11.87 3.52
C ALA A 166 -3.85 12.99 4.18
N GLY A 167 -3.37 12.77 5.40
CA GLY A 167 -2.44 13.66 6.09
C GLY A 167 -0.98 13.39 5.72
N GLY A 168 -0.05 14.16 6.31
CA GLY A 168 1.39 14.10 6.02
C GLY A 168 2.10 12.81 6.47
N LEU A 169 1.47 11.96 7.29
CA LEU A 169 2.01 10.67 7.70
C LEU A 169 1.26 9.52 6.98
N THR A 170 1.15 9.63 5.64
CA THR A 170 0.68 8.56 4.77
C THR A 170 1.61 8.46 3.56
N PHE A 171 1.82 7.27 3.03
CA PHE A 171 2.52 7.11 1.74
C PHE A 171 1.72 7.72 0.57
N ILE A 172 0.42 8.00 0.75
CA ILE A 172 -0.40 8.73 -0.23
C ILE A 172 0.08 10.19 -0.33
N HIS A 173 0.46 10.82 0.79
CA HIS A 173 1.11 12.13 0.76
C HIS A 173 2.38 12.09 -0.10
N ASP A 174 3.29 11.15 0.19
CA ASP A 174 4.54 11.01 -0.57
C ASP A 174 4.28 10.73 -2.05
N LEU A 175 3.26 9.90 -2.37
CA LEU A 175 2.85 9.60 -3.75
C LEU A 175 2.40 10.88 -4.50
N ILE A 176 1.62 11.74 -3.85
CA ILE A 176 1.18 13.03 -4.43
C ILE A 176 2.38 13.92 -4.70
N GLU A 177 3.33 14.00 -3.76
CA GLU A 177 4.54 14.83 -3.90
C GLU A 177 5.43 14.31 -5.04
N VAL A 178 5.69 13.00 -5.10
CA VAL A 178 6.44 12.35 -6.18
C VAL A 178 5.78 12.57 -7.54
N ALA A 179 4.45 12.51 -7.60
CA ALA A 179 3.68 12.78 -8.82
C ALA A 179 3.67 14.26 -9.26
N GLY A 180 4.25 15.16 -8.46
CA GLY A 180 4.37 16.58 -8.77
C GLY A 180 3.23 17.45 -8.24
N GLY A 181 2.34 16.91 -7.42
CA GLY A 181 1.34 17.67 -6.67
C GLY A 181 1.88 18.22 -5.36
N GLN A 182 1.03 18.93 -4.63
CA GLN A 182 1.24 19.33 -3.23
C GLN A 182 0.01 18.90 -2.43
N ASN A 183 0.17 17.93 -1.52
CA ASN A 183 -0.92 17.53 -0.64
C ASN A 183 -1.29 18.70 0.30
N ILE A 184 -2.53 19.16 0.25
CA ILE A 184 -2.98 20.29 1.09
C ILE A 184 -2.94 20.02 2.60
N PHE A 185 -2.88 18.74 3.01
CA PHE A 185 -2.73 18.31 4.41
C PHE A 185 -1.36 17.71 4.72
N GLY A 186 -0.36 17.94 3.87
CA GLY A 186 1.02 17.46 4.06
C GLY A 186 1.71 18.02 5.31
N ASP A 187 1.30 19.20 5.79
CA ASP A 187 1.77 19.82 7.04
C ASP A 187 1.17 19.20 8.30
N VAL A 188 0.10 18.43 8.17
CA VAL A 188 -0.58 17.80 9.32
C VAL A 188 0.12 16.50 9.70
N ARG A 189 0.74 16.47 10.87
CA ARG A 189 1.51 15.34 11.41
C ARG A 189 0.61 14.21 11.93
N LYS A 190 -0.26 13.73 11.06
CA LYS A 190 -1.17 12.58 11.28
C LYS A 190 -1.27 11.77 9.99
N GLY A 191 -1.68 10.50 10.11
CA GLY A 191 -2.00 9.66 8.98
C GLY A 191 -3.33 10.05 8.33
N TYR A 192 -4.34 9.24 8.52
CA TYR A 192 -5.68 9.55 8.02
C TYR A 192 -6.42 10.52 8.94
N LEU A 193 -7.05 11.53 8.32
CA LEU A 193 -7.81 12.57 9.00
C LEU A 193 -9.32 12.34 8.81
N SER A 194 -10.12 12.80 9.78
CA SER A 194 -11.56 12.89 9.62
C SER A 194 -11.93 13.99 8.63
N LEU A 195 -13.03 13.80 7.91
CA LEU A 195 -13.49 14.77 6.92
C LEU A 195 -13.83 16.13 7.58
N ASP A 196 -13.27 17.19 7.03
CA ASP A 196 -13.55 18.58 7.38
C ASP A 196 -13.61 19.43 6.10
N LEU A 197 -14.81 19.57 5.53
CA LEU A 197 -15.01 20.26 4.26
C LEU A 197 -14.68 21.76 4.33
N ALA A 198 -14.90 22.39 5.48
CA ALA A 198 -14.57 23.80 5.66
C ALA A 198 -13.06 24.04 5.62
N GLU A 199 -12.29 23.17 6.28
CA GLU A 199 -10.82 23.23 6.27
C GLU A 199 -10.27 22.91 4.88
N VAL A 200 -10.86 21.95 4.14
CA VAL A 200 -10.51 21.66 2.75
C VAL A 200 -10.61 22.92 1.90
N MET A 201 -11.74 23.63 1.95
CA MET A 201 -11.95 24.83 1.15
C MET A 201 -11.05 25.99 1.59
N ARG A 202 -10.79 26.15 2.88
CA ARG A 202 -9.85 27.14 3.39
C ARG A 202 -8.43 26.94 2.84
N ARG A 203 -8.03 25.70 2.59
CA ARG A 203 -6.73 25.33 1.99
C ARG A 203 -6.71 25.46 0.46
N ALA A 204 -7.82 25.85 -0.15
CA ALA A 204 -7.97 26.17 -1.56
C ALA A 204 -7.32 25.15 -2.52
N PRO A 205 -7.74 23.88 -2.54
CA PRO A 205 -7.24 22.87 -3.48
C PRO A 205 -7.64 23.19 -4.92
N GLN A 206 -6.84 22.73 -5.86
CA GLN A 206 -7.06 22.86 -7.31
C GLN A 206 -7.50 21.51 -7.92
N LEU A 207 -6.99 20.42 -7.36
CA LEU A 207 -7.27 19.05 -7.81
C LEU A 207 -7.92 18.26 -6.69
N PHE A 208 -8.89 17.43 -7.06
CA PHE A 208 -9.61 16.54 -6.15
C PHE A 208 -9.35 15.10 -6.53
N LEU A 209 -8.47 14.42 -5.79
CA LEU A 209 -8.12 13.02 -5.95
C LEU A 209 -9.02 12.17 -5.05
N VAL A 210 -9.81 11.28 -5.66
CA VAL A 210 -10.71 10.38 -4.94
C VAL A 210 -10.34 8.93 -5.23
N TYR A 211 -10.27 8.14 -4.17
CA TYR A 211 -10.25 6.67 -4.24
C TYR A 211 -11.46 6.10 -3.51
N SER A 212 -12.07 5.06 -4.06
CA SER A 212 -13.10 4.27 -3.38
C SER A 212 -12.95 2.78 -3.68
N GLU A 213 -13.36 1.96 -2.71
CA GLU A 213 -13.43 0.51 -2.88
C GLU A 213 -14.57 0.12 -3.82
N PRO A 214 -14.43 -0.97 -4.62
CA PRO A 214 -15.44 -1.39 -5.60
C PRO A 214 -16.81 -1.70 -4.99
N GLU A 215 -16.83 -2.16 -3.74
CA GLU A 215 -18.05 -2.49 -3.01
C GLU A 215 -18.84 -1.24 -2.59
N TYR A 216 -18.18 -0.08 -2.61
CA TYR A 216 -18.78 1.21 -2.28
C TYR A 216 -18.29 2.29 -3.24
N PRO A 217 -18.73 2.25 -4.52
CA PRO A 217 -18.21 3.13 -5.56
C PRO A 217 -18.65 4.59 -5.34
N ILE A 218 -17.66 5.47 -5.30
CA ILE A 218 -17.84 6.94 -5.20
C ILE A 218 -17.14 7.57 -6.38
N GLN A 219 -17.83 8.49 -7.06
CA GLN A 219 -17.26 9.24 -8.18
C GLN A 219 -16.86 10.65 -7.76
N ALA A 220 -15.64 11.05 -8.08
CA ALA A 220 -15.12 12.39 -7.77
C ALA A 220 -16.00 13.48 -8.36
N ILE A 221 -16.50 13.30 -9.58
CA ILE A 221 -17.34 14.29 -10.26
C ILE A 221 -18.68 14.48 -9.55
N ASP A 222 -19.29 13.41 -9.03
CA ASP A 222 -20.57 13.49 -8.34
C ASP A 222 -20.42 14.24 -7.00
N LEU A 223 -19.33 13.97 -6.25
CA LEU A 223 -19.02 14.69 -5.02
C LEU A 223 -18.76 16.19 -5.27
N LEU A 224 -18.10 16.54 -6.39
CA LEU A 224 -17.90 17.94 -6.76
C LEU A 224 -19.24 18.65 -7.02
N HIS A 225 -20.14 18.03 -7.78
CA HIS A 225 -21.47 18.58 -8.05
C HIS A 225 -22.30 18.71 -6.77
N GLU A 226 -22.33 17.68 -5.94
CA GLU A 226 -23.06 17.68 -4.66
C GLU A 226 -22.59 18.80 -3.72
N ARG A 227 -21.27 19.03 -3.68
CA ARG A 227 -20.65 20.02 -2.79
C ARG A 227 -20.56 21.44 -3.39
N GLY A 228 -20.89 21.61 -4.67
CA GLY A 228 -20.74 22.88 -5.39
C GLY A 228 -19.28 23.32 -5.52
N TRP A 229 -18.35 22.37 -5.72
CA TRP A 229 -16.93 22.64 -5.83
C TRP A 229 -16.45 22.68 -7.29
N GLU A 230 -15.54 23.60 -7.59
CA GLU A 230 -14.99 23.83 -8.95
C GLU A 230 -13.57 23.27 -9.13
N MET A 231 -13.19 22.22 -8.38
CA MET A 231 -11.90 21.56 -8.53
C MET A 231 -11.91 20.63 -9.75
N ARG A 232 -10.74 20.29 -10.27
CA ARG A 232 -10.62 19.25 -11.30
C ARG A 232 -10.55 17.86 -10.66
N PRO A 233 -11.44 16.93 -11.06
CA PRO A 233 -11.45 15.59 -10.48
C PRO A 233 -10.34 14.70 -11.03
N ILE A 234 -9.79 13.87 -10.16
CA ILE A 234 -8.93 12.73 -10.50
C ILE A 234 -9.51 11.49 -9.80
N GLN A 235 -9.95 10.50 -10.59
CA GLN A 235 -10.56 9.28 -10.05
C GLN A 235 -9.54 8.16 -10.02
N ALA A 236 -9.14 7.74 -8.81
CA ALA A 236 -8.37 6.53 -8.56
C ALA A 236 -9.30 5.33 -8.37
N ASP A 237 -8.82 4.14 -8.66
CA ASP A 237 -9.56 2.89 -8.55
C ASP A 237 -8.65 1.73 -8.05
N ILE A 238 -9.18 0.51 -7.99
CA ILE A 238 -8.47 -0.67 -7.48
C ILE A 238 -7.44 -1.25 -8.47
N SER A 239 -7.44 -0.81 -9.73
CA SER A 239 -6.48 -1.35 -10.71
C SER A 239 -5.05 -1.00 -10.32
N PRO A 240 -4.06 -1.88 -10.53
CA PRO A 240 -2.68 -1.66 -10.08
C PRO A 240 -2.11 -0.30 -10.48
N ALA A 241 -2.41 0.15 -11.71
CA ALA A 241 -1.92 1.43 -12.23
C ALA A 241 -2.58 2.68 -11.61
N HIS A 242 -3.76 2.56 -10.98
CA HIS A 242 -4.52 3.69 -10.44
C HIS A 242 -4.73 3.59 -8.92
N ASN A 243 -4.25 2.54 -8.29
CA ASN A 243 -4.48 2.31 -6.87
C ASN A 243 -3.49 3.10 -5.99
N ILE A 244 -3.99 4.19 -5.42
CA ILE A 244 -3.19 5.09 -4.56
C ILE A 244 -3.07 4.61 -3.11
N ILE A 245 -3.77 3.53 -2.73
CA ILE A 245 -3.72 2.95 -1.37
C ILE A 245 -2.95 1.63 -1.32
N HIS A 246 -2.38 1.18 -2.44
CA HIS A 246 -1.59 -0.03 -2.49
C HIS A 246 -0.11 0.25 -2.18
N ASP A 247 0.45 -0.49 -1.22
CA ASP A 247 1.82 -0.32 -0.71
C ASP A 247 2.83 -1.29 -1.36
N GLY A 248 2.58 -1.68 -2.60
CA GLY A 248 3.42 -2.60 -3.39
C GLY A 248 4.07 -1.96 -4.62
N PRO A 249 4.86 -2.73 -5.39
CA PRO A 249 5.58 -2.27 -6.58
C PRO A 249 4.75 -1.58 -7.67
N SER A 250 3.48 -1.90 -7.82
CA SER A 250 2.56 -1.19 -8.73
C SER A 250 2.34 0.29 -8.37
N MET A 251 2.72 0.72 -7.17
CA MET A 251 2.74 2.14 -6.80
C MET A 251 3.60 2.98 -7.77
N MET A 252 4.63 2.42 -8.41
CA MET A 252 5.38 3.12 -9.46
C MET A 252 4.50 3.48 -10.65
N GLN A 253 3.57 2.59 -11.01
CA GLN A 253 2.59 2.83 -12.08
C GLN A 253 1.56 3.87 -11.63
N ALA A 254 1.08 3.78 -10.40
CA ALA A 254 0.16 4.76 -9.82
C ALA A 254 0.80 6.17 -9.74
N ALA A 255 2.09 6.27 -9.40
CA ALA A 255 2.82 7.53 -9.42
C ALA A 255 2.93 8.13 -10.83
N GLN A 256 3.25 7.29 -11.83
CA GLN A 256 3.30 7.71 -13.22
C GLN A 256 1.93 8.20 -13.70
N TRP A 257 0.89 7.42 -13.46
CA TRP A 257 -0.48 7.77 -13.82
C TRP A 257 -0.92 9.09 -13.16
N LEU A 258 -0.70 9.23 -11.85
CA LEU A 258 -1.07 10.44 -11.12
C LEU A 258 -0.31 11.67 -11.65
N HIS A 259 0.98 11.52 -11.99
CA HIS A 259 1.77 12.57 -12.62
C HIS A 259 1.15 13.02 -13.95
N GLU A 260 0.71 12.08 -14.78
CA GLU A 260 0.05 12.37 -16.06
C GLU A 260 -1.30 13.09 -15.85
N GLN A 261 -2.11 12.63 -14.87
CA GLN A 261 -3.39 13.28 -14.50
C GLN A 261 -3.16 14.73 -14.02
N ILE A 262 -2.17 14.95 -13.16
CA ILE A 262 -1.81 16.29 -12.68
C ILE A 262 -1.43 17.21 -13.87
N ARG A 263 -0.59 16.72 -14.78
CA ARG A 263 -0.17 17.50 -15.96
C ARG A 263 -1.32 17.79 -16.93
N GLN A 264 -2.23 16.85 -17.13
CA GLN A 264 -3.42 17.04 -17.96
C GLN A 264 -4.38 18.07 -17.35
N ALA A 265 -4.53 18.04 -16.04
CA ALA A 265 -5.40 18.97 -15.34
C ALA A 265 -4.89 20.42 -15.34
N LEU A 266 -3.63 20.67 -15.68
CA LEU A 266 -3.05 22.02 -15.78
C LEU A 266 -3.09 22.62 -17.20
N ARG A 267 -3.52 21.83 -18.20
CA ARG A 267 -3.70 22.29 -19.58
C ARG A 267 -5.11 22.87 -19.78
#